data_c193a4c81544705187edef516c0d6b93
#
_entry.id   c193a4c81544705187edef516c0d6b93
#
_cell.length_a   1.000
_cell.length_b   1.000
_cell.length_c   1.000
_cell.angle_alpha   90.00
_cell.angle_beta   90.00
_cell.angle_gamma   90.00
#
_symmetry.space_group_name_H-M   'P 1'
#
loop_
_entity.id
_entity.type
_entity.pdbx_description
1 polymer ?
#
loop_
_entity_poly.entity_id
_entity_poly.type
_entity_poly.pdbx_seq_one_letter_code
_entity_poly.pdbx_strand_id
1 'polypeptide(L)'
;MRNVTARLLREEEGSTTVAAALFIAAFVVLTLVGVTTGVRVVQARQAAVAADLAAVAGAVAAQESDDACKAAGSIAKANHARLVACEIDGEDVQVSVQRKERKATSRAGPEAVEDAATGRR
;
A
#
# COMPACT_ATOMS: atom_id res chain seq x y z
N MET A 1 -51.49 -19.48 -33.87
CA MET A 1 -50.06 -19.41 -34.24
C MET A 1 -49.41 -18.06 -33.92
N ARG A 2 -50.05 -16.93 -34.14
CA ARG A 2 -49.49 -15.59 -33.84
C ARG A 2 -49.23 -15.33 -32.34
N ASN A 3 -49.96 -15.97 -31.44
CA ASN A 3 -49.83 -15.76 -30.01
C ASN A 3 -48.65 -16.55 -29.37
N VAL A 4 -48.22 -17.63 -29.98
CA VAL A 4 -47.08 -18.44 -29.50
C VAL A 4 -45.75 -17.79 -29.81
N THR A 5 -45.63 -17.25 -31.03
CA THR A 5 -44.41 -16.49 -31.43
C THR A 5 -44.22 -15.21 -30.62
N ALA A 6 -45.30 -14.48 -30.36
CA ALA A 6 -45.26 -13.28 -29.54
C ALA A 6 -44.89 -13.60 -28.05
N ARG A 7 -45.31 -14.76 -27.51
CA ARG A 7 -44.93 -15.23 -26.19
C ARG A 7 -43.45 -15.63 -26.13
N LEU A 8 -42.95 -16.36 -27.13
CA LEU A 8 -41.55 -16.75 -27.19
C LEU A 8 -40.61 -15.55 -27.28
N LEU A 9 -40.97 -14.56 -28.13
CA LEU A 9 -40.20 -13.31 -28.20
C LEU A 9 -40.24 -12.50 -26.91
N ARG A 10 -41.35 -12.56 -26.16
CA ARG A 10 -41.50 -11.87 -24.89
C ARG A 10 -40.72 -12.56 -23.74
N GLU A 11 -40.62 -13.87 -23.79
CA GLU A 11 -39.81 -14.64 -22.85
C GLU A 11 -38.31 -14.41 -23.11
N GLU A 12 -37.89 -14.29 -24.35
CA GLU A 12 -36.52 -13.97 -24.72
C GLU A 12 -36.11 -12.54 -24.32
N GLU A 13 -37.00 -11.56 -24.49
CA GLU A 13 -36.74 -10.18 -24.02
C GLU A 13 -36.58 -10.11 -22.50
N GLY A 14 -37.39 -10.84 -21.73
CA GLY A 14 -37.30 -10.93 -20.30
C GLY A 14 -35.99 -11.58 -19.83
N SER A 15 -35.55 -12.64 -20.51
CA SER A 15 -34.29 -13.34 -20.23
C SER A 15 -33.07 -12.45 -20.49
N THR A 16 -33.06 -11.70 -21.59
CA THR A 16 -31.95 -10.78 -21.92
C THR A 16 -31.83 -9.65 -20.92
N THR A 17 -32.95 -9.08 -20.48
CA THR A 17 -32.97 -8.02 -19.46
C THR A 17 -32.48 -8.52 -18.12
N VAL A 18 -32.90 -9.70 -17.68
CA VAL A 18 -32.42 -10.33 -16.45
C VAL A 18 -30.93 -10.64 -16.54
N ALA A 19 -30.46 -11.19 -17.67
CA ALA A 19 -29.04 -11.45 -17.90
C ALA A 19 -28.23 -10.14 -17.83
N ALA A 20 -28.68 -9.09 -18.50
CA ALA A 20 -28.03 -7.77 -18.45
C ALA A 20 -27.95 -7.22 -17.01
N ALA A 21 -29.03 -7.32 -16.25
CA ALA A 21 -29.06 -6.88 -14.85
C ALA A 21 -28.06 -7.66 -13.99
N LEU A 22 -27.94 -8.98 -14.19
CA LEU A 22 -26.98 -9.82 -13.48
C LEU A 22 -25.53 -9.46 -13.84
N PHE A 23 -25.25 -9.19 -15.12
CA PHE A 23 -23.92 -8.73 -15.54
C PHE A 23 -23.55 -7.38 -14.91
N ILE A 24 -24.46 -6.44 -14.88
CA ILE A 24 -24.24 -5.14 -14.24
C ILE A 24 -23.97 -5.32 -12.75
N ALA A 25 -24.77 -6.13 -12.05
CA ALA A 25 -24.57 -6.42 -10.64
C ALA A 25 -23.21 -7.08 -10.38
N ALA A 26 -22.81 -8.06 -11.18
CA ALA A 26 -21.51 -8.70 -11.09
C ALA A 26 -20.37 -7.71 -11.32
N PHE A 27 -20.49 -6.83 -12.30
CA PHE A 27 -19.50 -5.78 -12.58
C PHE A 27 -19.34 -4.80 -11.42
N VAL A 28 -20.44 -4.37 -10.82
CA VAL A 28 -20.42 -3.49 -9.63
C VAL A 28 -19.69 -4.16 -8.47
N VAL A 29 -20.01 -5.42 -8.17
CA VAL A 29 -19.35 -6.19 -7.11
C VAL A 29 -17.85 -6.32 -7.37
N LEU A 30 -17.45 -6.70 -8.59
CA LEU A 30 -16.03 -6.81 -8.95
C LEU A 30 -15.29 -5.47 -8.81
N THR A 31 -15.92 -4.37 -9.23
CA THR A 31 -15.34 -3.04 -9.08
C THR A 31 -15.13 -2.67 -7.63
N LEU A 32 -16.12 -2.91 -6.77
CA LEU A 32 -16.01 -2.64 -5.32
C LEU A 32 -14.90 -3.47 -4.67
N VAL A 33 -14.79 -4.75 -5.01
CA VAL A 33 -13.70 -5.61 -4.53
C VAL A 33 -12.35 -5.10 -5.00
N GLY A 34 -12.24 -4.72 -6.28
CA GLY A 34 -11.01 -4.17 -6.85
C GLY A 34 -10.55 -2.88 -6.16
N VAL A 35 -11.46 -1.95 -5.94
CA VAL A 35 -11.17 -0.68 -5.25
C VAL A 35 -10.71 -0.90 -3.80
N THR A 36 -11.43 -1.73 -3.04
CA THR A 36 -11.07 -2.00 -1.64
C THR A 36 -9.71 -2.69 -1.51
N THR A 37 -9.40 -3.60 -2.42
CA THR A 37 -8.10 -4.28 -2.45
C THR A 37 -6.98 -3.32 -2.85
N GLY A 38 -7.20 -2.50 -3.86
CA GLY A 38 -6.25 -1.49 -4.32
C GLY A 38 -5.87 -0.49 -3.23
N VAL A 39 -6.83 0.04 -2.50
CA VAL A 39 -6.59 0.96 -1.38
C VAL A 39 -5.71 0.33 -0.30
N ARG A 40 -5.93 -0.93 0.05
CA ARG A 40 -5.11 -1.65 1.03
C ARG A 40 -3.66 -1.80 0.59
N VAL A 41 -3.44 -2.12 -0.67
CA VAL A 41 -2.08 -2.25 -1.25
C VAL A 41 -1.36 -0.91 -1.22
N VAL A 42 -2.01 0.17 -1.65
CA VAL A 42 -1.44 1.52 -1.62
C VAL A 42 -1.06 1.94 -0.20
N GLN A 43 -1.93 1.71 0.78
CA GLN A 43 -1.64 2.03 2.18
C GLN A 43 -0.45 1.25 2.72
N ALA A 44 -0.32 -0.04 2.38
CA ALA A 44 0.82 -0.86 2.77
C ALA A 44 2.12 -0.34 2.15
N ARG A 45 2.11 0.03 0.88
CA ARG A 45 3.27 0.62 0.19
C ARG A 45 3.68 1.96 0.78
N GLN A 46 2.74 2.82 1.11
CA GLN A 46 3.03 4.10 1.74
C GLN A 46 3.67 3.94 3.13
N ALA A 47 3.22 2.96 3.91
CA ALA A 47 3.85 2.65 5.20
C ALA A 47 5.28 2.11 5.02
N ALA A 48 5.50 1.22 4.05
CA ALA A 48 6.82 0.70 3.73
C ALA A 48 7.80 1.80 3.30
N VAL A 49 7.39 2.68 2.39
CA VAL A 49 8.21 3.82 1.95
C VAL A 49 8.56 4.74 3.12
N ALA A 50 7.59 5.02 4.00
CA ALA A 50 7.85 5.85 5.19
C ALA A 50 8.87 5.19 6.13
N ALA A 51 8.81 3.86 6.29
CA ALA A 51 9.78 3.11 7.09
C ALA A 51 11.18 3.13 6.46
N ASP A 52 11.27 2.91 5.15
CA ASP A 52 12.54 2.92 4.43
C ASP A 52 13.23 4.28 4.51
N LEU A 53 12.51 5.35 4.24
CA LEU A 53 13.05 6.71 4.34
C LEU A 53 13.45 7.07 5.77
N ALA A 54 12.67 6.68 6.76
CA ALA A 54 13.00 6.90 8.17
C ALA A 54 14.26 6.12 8.59
N ALA A 55 14.39 4.87 8.15
CA ALA A 55 15.57 4.04 8.44
C ALA A 55 16.83 4.63 7.81
N VAL A 56 16.77 5.04 6.55
CA VAL A 56 17.90 5.70 5.87
C VAL A 56 18.30 6.99 6.55
N ALA A 57 17.33 7.84 6.90
CA ALA A 57 17.62 9.09 7.63
C ALA A 57 18.26 8.83 9.00
N GLY A 58 17.78 7.80 9.70
CA GLY A 58 18.37 7.38 10.97
C GLY A 58 19.82 6.89 10.80
N ALA A 59 20.06 6.07 9.78
CA ALA A 59 21.40 5.56 9.49
C ALA A 59 22.40 6.67 9.11
N VAL A 60 21.98 7.64 8.30
CA VAL A 60 22.79 8.81 7.95
C VAL A 60 23.12 9.64 9.19
N ALA A 61 22.12 9.93 10.03
CA ALA A 61 22.32 10.67 11.26
C ALA A 61 23.29 9.94 12.22
N ALA A 62 23.18 8.62 12.32
CA ALA A 62 24.10 7.80 13.11
C ALA A 62 25.55 7.92 12.64
N GLN A 63 25.78 7.96 11.32
CA GLN A 63 27.13 8.15 10.76
C GLN A 63 27.68 9.54 11.03
N GLU A 64 26.83 10.55 11.11
CA GLU A 64 27.20 11.93 11.45
C GLU A 64 27.32 12.18 12.96
N SER A 65 27.18 11.13 13.77
CA SER A 65 27.17 11.20 15.25
C SER A 65 25.99 12.02 15.79
N ASP A 66 24.91 12.07 15.06
CA ASP A 66 23.66 12.72 15.43
C ASP A 66 22.63 11.70 15.96
N ASP A 67 21.51 12.19 16.49
CA ASP A 67 20.47 11.34 17.05
C ASP A 67 19.67 10.63 15.93
N ALA A 68 20.00 9.37 15.67
CA ALA A 68 19.41 8.53 14.65
C ALA A 68 17.89 8.38 14.80
N CYS A 69 17.42 8.13 16.02
CA CYS A 69 15.98 7.93 16.26
C CYS A 69 15.18 9.22 16.14
N LYS A 70 15.76 10.34 16.48
CA LYS A 70 15.14 11.66 16.28
C LYS A 70 15.03 11.99 14.79
N ALA A 71 16.09 11.75 14.01
CA ALA A 71 16.08 11.93 12.56
C ALA A 71 15.04 11.01 11.90
N ALA A 72 15.00 9.74 12.26
CA ALA A 72 14.02 8.78 11.77
C ALA A 72 12.58 9.22 12.09
N GLY A 73 12.33 9.67 13.32
CA GLY A 73 11.01 10.16 13.74
C GLY A 73 10.56 11.40 12.95
N SER A 74 11.47 12.31 12.66
CA SER A 74 11.20 13.50 11.84
C SER A 74 10.78 13.14 10.41
N ILE A 75 11.49 12.21 9.78
CA ILE A 75 11.18 11.74 8.43
C ILE A 75 9.89 10.92 8.40
N ALA A 76 9.64 10.06 9.39
CA ALA A 76 8.38 9.35 9.50
C ALA A 76 7.19 10.32 9.57
N LYS A 77 7.30 11.36 10.40
CA LYS A 77 6.28 12.40 10.53
C LYS A 77 6.07 13.18 9.22
N ALA A 78 7.13 13.51 8.50
CA ALA A 78 7.04 14.17 7.20
C ALA A 78 6.30 13.30 6.15
N ASN A 79 6.32 11.98 6.32
CA ASN A 79 5.60 11.02 5.47
C ASN A 79 4.24 10.60 6.06
N HIS A 80 3.69 11.39 6.97
CA HIS A 80 2.40 11.13 7.63
C HIS A 80 2.35 9.79 8.37
N ALA A 81 3.50 9.34 8.89
CA ALA A 81 3.64 8.14 9.70
C ALA A 81 4.15 8.50 11.10
N ARG A 82 3.99 7.57 12.01
CA ARG A 82 4.49 7.70 13.37
C ARG A 82 5.56 6.65 13.64
N LEU A 83 6.71 7.05 14.15
CA LEU A 83 7.74 6.13 14.63
C LEU A 83 7.21 5.42 15.88
N VAL A 84 7.11 4.10 15.84
CA VAL A 84 6.64 3.27 16.97
C VAL A 84 7.76 2.47 17.64
N ALA A 85 8.85 2.22 16.92
CA ALA A 85 10.05 1.59 17.49
C ALA A 85 11.28 2.07 16.72
N CYS A 86 12.40 2.21 17.41
CA CYS A 86 13.69 2.54 16.83
C CYS A 86 14.78 1.80 17.62
N GLU A 87 15.55 1.00 16.94
CA GLU A 87 16.67 0.24 17.50
C GLU A 87 17.94 0.55 16.71
N ILE A 88 19.01 0.75 17.44
CA ILE A 88 20.35 0.93 16.87
C ILE A 88 21.15 -0.33 17.19
N ASP A 89 21.59 -1.04 16.17
CA ASP A 89 22.39 -2.26 16.29
C ASP A 89 23.71 -2.08 15.53
N GLY A 90 24.74 -1.67 16.27
CA GLY A 90 26.02 -1.29 15.67
C GLY A 90 25.89 -0.06 14.79
N GLU A 91 26.12 -0.23 13.49
CA GLU A 91 25.98 0.84 12.48
C GLU A 91 24.62 0.82 11.77
N ASP A 92 23.80 -0.19 12.07
CA ASP A 92 22.46 -0.33 11.48
C ASP A 92 21.40 0.33 12.35
N VAL A 93 20.41 0.92 11.71
CA VAL A 93 19.24 1.48 12.37
C VAL A 93 18.00 0.78 11.84
N GLN A 94 17.28 0.14 12.75
CA GLN A 94 16.01 -0.49 12.46
C GLN A 94 14.88 0.37 13.00
N VAL A 95 13.93 0.69 12.16
CA VAL A 95 12.77 1.49 12.54
C VAL A 95 11.47 0.78 12.20
N SER A 96 10.48 0.96 13.05
CA SER A 96 9.11 0.56 12.77
C SER A 96 8.25 1.80 12.79
N VAL A 97 7.47 1.98 11.74
CA VAL A 97 6.53 3.09 11.63
C VAL A 97 5.11 2.59 11.49
N GLN A 98 4.18 3.39 11.93
CA GLN A 98 2.76 3.15 11.74
C GLN A 98 2.14 4.30 10.96
N ARG A 99 1.47 3.96 9.87
CA ARG A 99 0.71 4.89 9.06
C ARG A 99 -0.72 4.38 8.94
N LYS A 100 -1.66 5.12 9.54
CA LYS A 100 -3.04 4.65 9.71
C LYS A 100 -3.05 3.30 10.46
N GLU A 101 -3.64 2.26 9.88
CA GLU A 101 -3.71 0.92 10.46
C GLU A 101 -2.57 -0.01 10.00
N ARG A 102 -1.60 0.51 9.23
CA ARG A 102 -0.50 -0.28 8.68
C ARG A 102 0.81 0.01 9.40
N LYS A 103 1.45 -1.05 9.81
CA LYS A 103 2.82 -1.04 10.32
C LYS A 103 3.79 -1.50 9.25
N ALA A 104 4.96 -0.88 9.22
CA ALA A 104 6.08 -1.31 8.40
C ALA A 104 7.38 -1.16 9.20
N THR A 105 8.29 -2.09 9.00
CA THR A 105 9.61 -2.10 9.61
C THR A 105 10.66 -2.09 8.52
N SER A 106 11.67 -1.27 8.67
CA SER A 106 12.81 -1.22 7.76
C SER A 106 14.11 -1.10 8.55
N ARG A 107 15.19 -1.56 7.94
CA ARG A 107 16.55 -1.50 8.48
C ARG A 107 17.46 -0.87 7.43
N ALA A 108 18.30 0.05 7.87
CA ALA A 108 19.30 0.68 7.01
C ALA A 108 20.64 0.76 7.77
N GLY A 109 21.71 0.62 7.04
CA GLY A 109 23.07 0.72 7.52
C GLY A 109 23.98 1.27 6.44
N PRO A 110 25.31 1.31 6.66
CA PRO A 110 26.27 1.89 5.73
C PRO A 110 26.20 1.28 4.33
N GLU A 111 26.01 -0.03 4.23
CA GLU A 111 25.89 -0.73 2.94
C GLU A 111 24.68 -0.28 2.13
N ALA A 112 23.54 -0.12 2.78
CA ALA A 112 22.31 0.32 2.12
C ALA A 112 22.41 1.76 1.62
N VAL A 113 23.08 2.64 2.35
CA VAL A 113 23.32 4.04 1.97
C VAL A 113 24.28 4.11 0.77
N GLU A 114 25.32 3.30 0.78
CA GLU A 114 26.31 3.21 -0.29
C GLU A 114 25.70 2.67 -1.60
N ASP A 115 24.86 1.63 -1.50
CA ASP A 115 24.10 1.09 -2.64
C ASP A 115 23.12 2.11 -3.23
N ALA A 116 22.44 2.87 -2.39
CA ALA A 116 21.54 3.95 -2.82
C ALA A 116 22.31 5.08 -3.51
N ALA A 117 23.50 5.45 -3.02
CA ALA A 117 24.35 6.49 -3.60
C ALA A 117 24.99 6.07 -4.93
N THR A 118 25.29 4.79 -5.11
CA THR A 118 25.92 4.25 -6.33
C THR A 118 24.93 3.73 -7.37
N GLY A 119 23.63 3.70 -7.04
CA GLY A 119 22.58 3.19 -7.93
C GLY A 119 22.67 1.68 -8.20
N ARG A 120 23.42 0.94 -7.41
CA ARG A 120 23.48 -0.52 -7.48
C ARG A 120 22.32 -1.13 -6.70
N ARG A 121 21.55 -1.88 -7.41
CA ARG A 121 20.55 -2.80 -6.82
C ARG A 121 20.94 -4.23 -7.14
#